data_7a819b251a7c75382d7a1057917cf23e
#
_entry.id   7a819b251a7c75382d7a1057917cf23e
#
_cell.length_a   1.000
_cell.length_b   1.000
_cell.length_c   1.000
_cell.angle_alpha   90.00
_cell.angle_beta   90.00
_cell.angle_gamma   90.00
#
_symmetry.space_group_name_H-M   'P 1'
#
loop_
_entity.id
_entity.type
_entity.pdbx_description
1 polymer ?
#
loop_
_entity_poly.entity_id
_entity_poly.type
_entity_poly.pdbx_seq_one_letter_code
_entity_poly.pdbx_strand_id
1 'polypeptide(L)'
;GLNMDAIKLMGEAVKKASELTADRQCIGAAKLVVFCNAPEDNPFMAGAFHGPGEPDCEIHVGVSGPGAVRAALARLPKDAPIDEVAELVKRTAFKITRVGQLVANLASKALGVPAGIIDLSLAPTPAIGDSVANILEEMGLETCGCCGTTACLALLNDAVKKGGVMASNHVGGLSGAFIPVSEDDGMIHAAECGCLTIEKLEAMTAVCSVGIDMVII
;
A
#
# COMPACT_ATOMS: atom_id res chain seq x y z
N GLY A 1 -9.60 21.02 -9.41
CA GLY A 1 -10.58 20.05 -9.88
C GLY A 1 -9.97 19.04 -10.85
N LEU A 2 -10.66 17.94 -11.12
CA LEU A 2 -10.21 16.93 -12.08
C LEU A 2 -10.35 17.46 -13.51
N ASN A 3 -9.29 17.28 -14.32
CA ASN A 3 -9.32 17.58 -15.74
C ASN A 3 -9.66 16.31 -16.52
N MET A 4 -10.92 16.19 -16.92
CA MET A 4 -11.44 14.99 -17.62
C MET A 4 -10.80 14.75 -18.99
N ASP A 5 -10.43 15.82 -19.70
CA ASP A 5 -9.74 15.70 -20.99
C ASP A 5 -8.32 15.15 -20.79
N ALA A 6 -7.62 15.58 -19.76
CA ALA A 6 -6.32 15.04 -19.40
C ALA A 6 -6.39 13.56 -19.01
N ILE A 7 -7.43 13.16 -18.26
CA ILE A 7 -7.67 11.75 -17.87
C ILE A 7 -7.88 10.90 -19.12
N LYS A 8 -8.68 11.38 -20.09
CA LYS A 8 -8.89 10.66 -21.34
C LYS A 8 -7.58 10.48 -22.12
N LEU A 9 -6.81 11.55 -22.30
CA LEU A 9 -5.51 11.49 -22.98
C LEU A 9 -4.52 10.57 -22.25
N MET A 10 -4.57 10.53 -20.93
CA MET A 10 -3.74 9.64 -20.13
C MET A 10 -4.09 8.16 -20.40
N GLY A 11 -5.38 7.82 -20.49
CA GLY A 11 -5.82 6.48 -20.85
C GLY A 11 -5.29 6.06 -22.23
N GLU A 12 -5.35 6.95 -23.20
CA GLU A 12 -4.78 6.71 -24.54
C GLU A 12 -3.25 6.54 -24.51
N ALA A 13 -2.55 7.33 -23.68
CA ALA A 13 -1.10 7.22 -23.51
C ALA A 13 -0.69 5.90 -22.86
N VAL A 14 -1.39 5.46 -21.80
CA VAL A 14 -1.16 4.18 -21.12
C VAL A 14 -1.38 3.02 -22.10
N LYS A 15 -2.50 3.02 -22.83
CA LYS A 15 -2.78 2.00 -23.85
C LYS A 15 -1.68 1.92 -24.91
N LYS A 16 -1.26 3.05 -25.44
CA LYS A 16 -0.19 3.11 -26.44
C LYS A 16 1.15 2.64 -25.87
N ALA A 17 1.48 2.97 -24.63
CA ALA A 17 2.69 2.49 -23.96
C ALA A 17 2.66 0.97 -23.79
N SER A 18 1.50 0.40 -23.45
CA SER A 18 1.28 -1.04 -23.37
C SER A 18 1.52 -1.71 -24.73
N GLU A 19 0.86 -1.24 -25.79
CA GLU A 19 0.96 -1.78 -27.16
C GLU A 19 2.41 -1.73 -27.68
N LEU A 20 3.13 -0.62 -27.45
CA LEU A 20 4.52 -0.44 -27.90
C LEU A 20 5.53 -1.34 -27.17
N THR A 21 5.15 -1.91 -26.07
CA THR A 21 6.00 -2.78 -25.23
C THR A 21 5.40 -4.15 -24.98
N ALA A 22 4.45 -4.56 -25.84
CA ALA A 22 3.77 -5.85 -25.73
C ALA A 22 4.74 -7.05 -25.79
N ASP A 23 5.83 -6.92 -26.57
CA ASP A 23 6.93 -7.89 -26.64
C ASP A 23 7.70 -8.05 -25.33
N ARG A 24 7.58 -7.09 -24.40
CA ARG A 24 8.22 -7.03 -23.09
C ARG A 24 7.21 -6.98 -21.96
N GLN A 25 6.12 -7.73 -22.07
CA GLN A 25 5.07 -7.81 -21.05
C GLN A 25 4.44 -6.46 -20.70
N CYS A 26 4.29 -5.58 -21.68
CA CYS A 26 3.67 -4.25 -21.51
C CYS A 26 4.38 -3.35 -20.48
N ILE A 27 5.67 -3.55 -20.26
CA ILE A 27 6.45 -2.88 -19.21
C ILE A 27 6.39 -1.35 -19.29
N GLY A 28 6.15 -0.79 -20.47
CA GLY A 28 6.01 0.66 -20.65
C GLY A 28 4.80 1.22 -19.91
N ALA A 29 3.69 0.50 -19.89
CA ALA A 29 2.52 0.86 -19.10
C ALA A 29 2.74 0.61 -17.60
N ALA A 30 3.36 -0.52 -17.24
CA ALA A 30 3.65 -0.87 -15.86
C ALA A 30 4.58 0.13 -15.15
N LYS A 31 5.42 0.85 -15.91
CA LYS A 31 6.31 1.90 -15.37
C LYS A 31 5.70 3.31 -15.38
N LEU A 32 4.51 3.48 -15.90
CA LEU A 32 3.83 4.77 -15.97
C LEU A 32 2.89 4.93 -14.79
N VAL A 33 3.21 5.84 -13.89
CA VAL A 33 2.42 6.14 -12.70
C VAL A 33 1.94 7.57 -12.77
N VAL A 34 0.67 7.80 -12.45
CA VAL A 34 0.07 9.14 -12.39
C VAL A 34 -0.58 9.33 -11.03
N PHE A 35 -0.16 10.37 -10.33
CA PHE A 35 -0.74 10.78 -9.06
C PHE A 35 -1.46 12.11 -9.20
N CYS A 36 -2.59 12.25 -8.50
CA CYS A 36 -3.29 13.52 -8.33
C CYS A 36 -3.15 14.00 -6.89
N ASN A 37 -2.87 15.29 -6.72
CA ASN A 37 -2.76 15.93 -5.40
C ASN A 37 -1.75 15.26 -4.46
N ALA A 38 -0.68 14.69 -5.02
CA ALA A 38 0.40 14.16 -4.19
C ALA A 38 1.07 15.28 -3.39
N PRO A 39 1.22 15.13 -2.05
CA PRO A 39 1.93 16.10 -1.24
C PRO A 39 3.43 16.10 -1.60
N GLU A 40 4.03 17.27 -1.56
CA GLU A 40 5.47 17.46 -1.78
C GLU A 40 6.29 16.87 -0.60
N ASP A 41 7.54 16.53 -0.87
CA ASP A 41 8.49 15.99 0.11
C ASP A 41 7.93 14.82 0.92
N ASN A 42 7.23 13.94 0.25
CA ASN A 42 6.50 12.83 0.85
C ASN A 42 6.93 11.50 0.21
N PRO A 43 7.33 10.51 1.01
CA PRO A 43 7.68 9.20 0.49
C PRO A 43 6.44 8.39 0.11
N PHE A 44 6.65 7.42 -0.76
CA PHE A 44 5.76 6.28 -0.95
C PHE A 44 6.61 5.04 -1.19
N MET A 45 6.03 3.87 -1.03
CA MET A 45 6.78 2.62 -1.24
C MET A 45 7.43 2.61 -2.62
N ALA A 46 8.74 2.35 -2.66
CA ALA A 46 9.62 2.38 -3.83
C ALA A 46 9.93 3.78 -4.42
N GLY A 47 9.57 4.89 -3.76
CA GLY A 47 9.89 6.20 -4.26
C GLY A 47 9.60 7.34 -3.28
N ALA A 48 9.68 8.56 -3.79
CA ALA A 48 9.30 9.77 -3.07
C ALA A 48 8.94 10.89 -4.06
N PHE A 49 8.09 11.81 -3.62
CA PHE A 49 7.82 13.06 -4.31
C PHE A 49 8.78 14.11 -3.76
N HIS A 50 9.65 14.64 -4.63
CA HIS A 50 10.54 15.75 -4.27
C HIS A 50 9.82 17.06 -4.51
N GLY A 51 9.87 17.95 -3.53
CA GLY A 51 9.27 19.28 -3.58
C GLY A 51 10.29 20.39 -3.45
N PRO A 52 9.85 21.64 -3.27
CA PRO A 52 10.71 22.80 -3.05
C PRO A 52 11.21 22.91 -1.61
N GLY A 53 11.27 21.81 -0.87
CA GLY A 53 11.75 21.76 0.51
C GLY A 53 13.19 22.30 0.68
N GLU A 54 13.56 22.57 1.92
CA GLU A 54 14.87 23.17 2.24
C GLU A 54 16.08 22.28 1.96
N PRO A 55 16.04 20.94 2.24
CA PRO A 55 17.21 20.11 2.01
C PRO A 55 17.38 19.75 0.54
N ASP A 56 18.59 19.91 0.02
CA ASP A 56 18.95 19.39 -1.32
C ASP A 56 18.92 17.84 -1.40
N CYS A 57 19.00 17.19 -0.24
CA CYS A 57 18.97 15.73 -0.10
C CYS A 57 18.38 15.34 1.24
N GLU A 58 17.45 14.39 1.23
CA GLU A 58 16.78 13.88 2.43
C GLU A 58 16.61 12.35 2.33
N ILE A 59 16.66 11.66 3.47
CA ILE A 59 16.46 10.22 3.56
C ILE A 59 15.06 9.94 4.07
N HIS A 60 14.27 9.25 3.26
CA HIS A 60 12.99 8.67 3.69
C HIS A 60 13.12 7.15 3.85
N VAL A 61 12.39 6.59 4.79
CA VAL A 61 12.35 5.14 4.99
C VAL A 61 10.94 4.64 4.74
N GLY A 62 10.78 3.86 3.67
CA GLY A 62 9.57 3.10 3.40
C GLY A 62 9.71 1.67 3.94
N VAL A 63 8.70 1.20 4.66
CA VAL A 63 8.67 -0.16 5.19
C VAL A 63 7.46 -0.89 4.62
N SER A 64 7.71 -1.97 3.87
CA SER A 64 6.67 -2.89 3.46
C SER A 64 6.32 -3.83 4.61
N GLY A 65 5.04 -3.95 4.92
CA GLY A 65 4.59 -4.64 6.13
C GLY A 65 3.61 -5.80 5.99
N PRO A 66 3.12 -6.22 4.77
CA PRO A 66 2.04 -7.21 4.69
C PRO A 66 2.38 -8.53 5.38
N GLY A 67 3.53 -9.11 5.10
CA GLY A 67 3.95 -10.36 5.72
C GLY A 67 4.06 -10.31 7.24
N ALA A 68 4.52 -9.19 7.81
CA ALA A 68 4.62 -9.03 9.26
C ALA A 68 3.24 -8.94 9.92
N VAL A 69 2.31 -8.22 9.32
CA VAL A 69 0.93 -8.09 9.82
C VAL A 69 0.21 -9.43 9.72
N ARG A 70 0.30 -10.12 8.57
CA ARG A 70 -0.24 -11.45 8.39
C ARG A 70 0.28 -12.44 9.43
N ALA A 71 1.60 -12.52 9.60
CA ALA A 71 2.23 -13.42 10.56
C ALA A 71 1.83 -13.12 12.02
N ALA A 72 1.50 -11.87 12.34
CA ALA A 72 0.96 -11.51 13.65
C ALA A 72 -0.47 -12.01 13.80
N LEU A 73 -1.34 -11.77 12.81
CA LEU A 73 -2.75 -12.16 12.83
C LEU A 73 -2.92 -13.69 12.85
N ALA A 74 -2.11 -14.43 12.12
CA ALA A 74 -2.14 -15.90 12.10
C ALA A 74 -1.91 -16.56 13.48
N ARG A 75 -1.50 -15.78 14.50
CA ARG A 75 -1.36 -16.25 15.88
C ARG A 75 -2.62 -16.08 16.72
N LEU A 76 -3.58 -15.32 16.25
CA LEU A 76 -4.86 -15.17 16.91
C LEU A 76 -5.75 -16.39 16.67
N PRO A 77 -6.65 -16.71 17.61
CA PRO A 77 -7.76 -17.61 17.32
C PRO A 77 -8.59 -17.09 16.14
N LYS A 78 -9.13 -17.99 15.33
CA LYS A 78 -9.95 -17.59 14.16
C LYS A 78 -11.25 -16.88 14.52
N ASP A 79 -11.71 -17.05 15.75
CA ASP A 79 -12.90 -16.43 16.33
C ASP A 79 -12.56 -15.22 17.23
N ALA A 80 -11.34 -14.71 17.13
CA ALA A 80 -10.93 -13.55 17.90
C ALA A 80 -11.85 -12.34 17.64
N PRO A 81 -12.24 -11.61 18.68
CA PRO A 81 -13.02 -10.40 18.53
C PRO A 81 -12.36 -9.37 17.62
N ILE A 82 -13.14 -8.65 16.84
CA ILE A 82 -12.63 -7.71 15.82
C ILE A 82 -11.81 -6.56 16.42
N ASP A 83 -12.08 -6.19 17.64
CA ASP A 83 -11.29 -5.19 18.38
C ASP A 83 -9.91 -5.72 18.79
N GLU A 84 -9.78 -7.01 19.11
CA GLU A 84 -8.47 -7.64 19.34
C GLU A 84 -7.66 -7.72 18.04
N VAL A 85 -8.30 -8.04 16.92
CA VAL A 85 -7.69 -8.02 15.59
C VAL A 85 -7.16 -6.61 15.29
N ALA A 86 -7.98 -5.57 15.43
CA ALA A 86 -7.58 -4.18 15.20
C ALA A 86 -6.44 -3.74 16.12
N GLU A 87 -6.49 -4.10 17.40
CA GLU A 87 -5.44 -3.77 18.36
C GLU A 87 -4.11 -4.46 18.02
N LEU A 88 -4.15 -5.71 17.57
CA LEU A 88 -2.94 -6.43 17.15
C LEU A 88 -2.31 -5.80 15.89
N VAL A 89 -3.12 -5.44 14.90
CA VAL A 89 -2.66 -4.72 13.71
C VAL A 89 -2.00 -3.40 14.12
N LYS A 90 -2.65 -2.61 14.94
CA LYS A 90 -2.13 -1.34 15.45
C LYS A 90 -0.79 -1.50 16.17
N ARG A 91 -0.67 -2.48 17.06
CA ARG A 91 0.60 -2.78 17.77
C ARG A 91 1.70 -3.25 16.83
N THR A 92 1.36 -4.01 15.81
CA THR A 92 2.31 -4.48 14.80
C THR A 92 2.82 -3.30 13.96
N ALA A 93 1.92 -2.45 13.48
CA ALA A 93 2.25 -1.22 12.76
C ALA A 93 3.14 -0.29 13.60
N PHE A 94 2.81 -0.11 14.88
CA PHE A 94 3.65 0.65 15.83
C PHE A 94 5.09 0.11 15.87
N LYS A 95 5.26 -1.20 16.03
CA LYS A 95 6.59 -1.82 16.12
C LYS A 95 7.38 -1.63 14.83
N ILE A 96 6.74 -1.85 13.67
CA ILE A 96 7.37 -1.70 12.36
C ILE A 96 7.82 -0.25 12.16
N THR A 97 6.98 0.72 12.46
CA THR A 97 7.30 2.15 12.35
C THR A 97 8.46 2.53 13.27
N ARG A 98 8.53 1.99 14.49
CA ARG A 98 9.67 2.22 15.40
C ARG A 98 10.98 1.67 14.85
N VAL A 99 10.96 0.54 14.16
CA VAL A 99 12.14 0.00 13.47
C VAL A 99 12.53 0.91 12.30
N GLY A 100 11.57 1.37 11.51
CA GLY A 100 11.80 2.33 10.43
C GLY A 100 12.46 3.62 10.95
N GLN A 101 11.98 4.16 12.07
CA GLN A 101 12.58 5.34 12.72
C GLN A 101 14.03 5.09 13.17
N LEU A 102 14.31 3.92 13.73
CA LEU A 102 15.67 3.56 14.12
C LEU A 102 16.59 3.52 12.91
N VAL A 103 16.15 2.90 11.81
CA VAL A 103 16.92 2.82 10.56
C VAL A 103 17.17 4.21 9.98
N ALA A 104 16.14 5.06 9.93
CA ALA A 104 16.25 6.44 9.45
C ALA A 104 17.29 7.24 10.25
N ASN A 105 17.25 7.16 11.57
CA ASN A 105 18.18 7.85 12.46
C ASN A 105 19.64 7.36 12.28
N LEU A 106 19.82 6.04 12.12
CA LEU A 106 21.15 5.47 11.90
C LEU A 106 21.72 5.85 10.52
N ALA A 107 20.88 5.81 9.49
CA ALA A 107 21.27 6.21 8.12
C ALA A 107 21.62 7.70 8.08
N SER A 108 20.79 8.55 8.65
CA SER A 108 21.03 9.99 8.76
C SER A 108 22.37 10.30 9.42
N LYS A 109 22.63 9.66 10.56
CA LYS A 109 23.93 9.82 11.27
C LYS A 109 25.11 9.34 10.45
N ALA A 110 24.98 8.22 9.75
CA ALA A 110 26.06 7.63 8.98
C ALA A 110 26.41 8.43 7.72
N LEU A 111 25.42 9.01 7.08
CA LEU A 111 25.56 9.71 5.80
C LEU A 111 25.65 11.23 5.94
N GLY A 112 25.34 11.78 7.10
CA GLY A 112 25.29 13.24 7.31
C GLY A 112 24.15 13.93 6.55
N VAL A 113 23.07 13.20 6.24
CA VAL A 113 21.89 13.67 5.50
C VAL A 113 20.68 13.68 6.43
N PRO A 114 19.80 14.70 6.41
CA PRO A 114 18.60 14.73 7.23
C PRO A 114 17.70 13.49 7.00
N ALA A 115 17.08 13.01 8.07
CA ALA A 115 16.04 12.01 7.98
C ALA A 115 14.67 12.67 7.99
N GLY A 116 13.87 12.37 6.99
CA GLY A 116 12.52 12.86 6.83
C GLY A 116 11.47 11.85 7.30
N ILE A 117 10.45 11.69 6.49
CA ILE A 117 9.24 10.94 6.80
C ILE A 117 9.46 9.42 6.68
N ILE A 118 8.80 8.68 7.56
CA ILE A 118 8.70 7.22 7.50
C ILE A 118 7.35 6.85 6.92
N ASP A 119 7.36 6.05 5.87
CA ASP A 119 6.17 5.48 5.26
C ASP A 119 6.03 4.01 5.67
N LEU A 120 4.91 3.67 6.31
CA LEU A 120 4.52 2.29 6.55
C LEU A 120 3.43 1.91 5.55
N SER A 121 3.82 1.29 4.47
CA SER A 121 2.92 0.79 3.45
C SER A 121 2.73 -0.71 3.59
N LEU A 122 1.48 -1.15 3.49
CA LEU A 122 1.15 -2.53 3.22
C LEU A 122 1.07 -2.70 1.70
N ALA A 123 2.24 -2.58 1.06
CA ALA A 123 2.41 -2.76 -0.37
C ALA A 123 2.85 -4.20 -0.60
N PRO A 124 2.01 -5.05 -1.18
CA PRO A 124 2.32 -6.46 -1.40
C PRO A 124 3.34 -6.63 -2.51
N THR A 125 3.92 -7.83 -2.55
CA THR A 125 4.72 -8.32 -3.67
C THR A 125 4.16 -9.66 -4.15
N PRO A 126 4.52 -10.16 -5.33
CA PRO A 126 4.10 -11.49 -5.79
C PRO A 126 4.67 -12.64 -4.96
N ALA A 127 5.48 -12.37 -3.96
CA ALA A 127 6.04 -13.40 -3.08
C ALA A 127 4.96 -14.00 -2.18
N ILE A 128 4.95 -15.31 -2.08
CA ILE A 128 4.01 -16.04 -1.21
C ILE A 128 4.17 -15.54 0.24
N GLY A 129 3.06 -15.11 0.81
CA GLY A 129 3.00 -14.63 2.19
C GLY A 129 3.13 -13.11 2.35
N ASP A 130 3.38 -12.37 1.28
CA ASP A 130 3.45 -10.91 1.27
C ASP A 130 2.24 -10.31 0.54
N SER A 131 1.04 -10.64 1.02
CA SER A 131 -0.24 -10.33 0.39
C SER A 131 -1.16 -9.58 1.34
N VAL A 132 -1.77 -8.49 0.87
CA VAL A 132 -2.83 -7.76 1.58
C VAL A 132 -4.12 -8.57 1.58
N ALA A 133 -4.44 -9.28 0.50
CA ALA A 133 -5.61 -10.16 0.47
C ALA A 133 -5.54 -11.22 1.58
N ASN A 134 -4.38 -11.82 1.78
CA ASN A 134 -4.21 -12.80 2.86
C ASN A 134 -4.33 -12.18 4.26
N ILE A 135 -3.97 -10.91 4.45
CA ILE A 135 -4.25 -10.19 5.71
C ILE A 135 -5.76 -10.14 5.95
N LEU A 136 -6.52 -9.76 4.93
CA LEU A 136 -7.98 -9.65 5.03
C LEU A 136 -8.63 -11.02 5.32
N GLU A 137 -8.10 -12.09 4.76
CA GLU A 137 -8.52 -13.47 5.04
C GLU A 137 -8.19 -13.89 6.48
N GLU A 138 -7.02 -13.55 7.00
CA GLU A 138 -6.69 -13.77 8.42
C GLU A 138 -7.57 -12.94 9.37
N MET A 139 -8.17 -11.85 8.90
CA MET A 139 -9.16 -11.07 9.64
C MET A 139 -10.57 -11.71 9.64
N GLY A 140 -10.74 -12.86 9.01
CA GLY A 140 -11.96 -13.66 9.02
C GLY A 140 -12.77 -13.67 7.72
N LEU A 141 -12.23 -13.16 6.62
CA LEU A 141 -12.87 -13.31 5.30
C LEU A 141 -12.57 -14.70 4.72
N GLU A 142 -13.54 -15.27 4.02
CA GLU A 142 -13.35 -16.53 3.29
C GLU A 142 -12.37 -16.35 2.12
N THR A 143 -12.52 -15.26 1.39
CA THR A 143 -11.67 -14.89 0.25
C THR A 143 -11.74 -13.38 0.07
N CYS A 144 -10.65 -12.75 -0.33
CA CYS A 144 -10.66 -11.34 -0.71
C CYS A 144 -11.67 -11.11 -1.85
N GLY A 145 -12.46 -10.05 -1.74
CA GLY A 145 -13.55 -9.76 -2.68
C GLY A 145 -14.94 -10.19 -2.20
N CYS A 146 -15.05 -11.11 -1.24
CA CYS A 146 -16.34 -11.49 -0.65
C CYS A 146 -16.97 -10.35 0.17
N CYS A 147 -18.20 -10.56 0.66
CA CYS A 147 -18.87 -9.60 1.55
C CYS A 147 -18.01 -9.32 2.78
N GLY A 148 -17.86 -8.03 3.14
CA GLY A 148 -17.03 -7.59 4.25
C GLY A 148 -15.63 -7.10 3.86
N THR A 149 -15.12 -7.39 2.67
CA THR A 149 -13.78 -7.01 2.23
C THR A 149 -13.50 -5.51 2.39
N THR A 150 -14.40 -4.65 1.93
CA THR A 150 -14.25 -3.18 2.05
C THR A 150 -14.21 -2.73 3.51
N ALA A 151 -15.03 -3.34 4.39
CA ALA A 151 -15.04 -3.03 5.81
C ALA A 151 -13.75 -3.48 6.51
N CYS A 152 -13.27 -4.69 6.21
CA CYS A 152 -11.99 -5.18 6.74
C CYS A 152 -10.81 -4.32 6.26
N LEU A 153 -10.81 -3.89 5.00
CA LEU A 153 -9.79 -2.99 4.47
C LEU A 153 -9.82 -1.62 5.18
N ALA A 154 -11.00 -1.07 5.44
CA ALA A 154 -11.16 0.17 6.21
C ALA A 154 -10.59 0.03 7.62
N LEU A 155 -10.90 -1.06 8.32
CA LEU A 155 -10.38 -1.36 9.65
C LEU A 155 -8.86 -1.53 9.64
N LEU A 156 -8.34 -2.26 8.67
CA LEU A 156 -6.90 -2.47 8.49
C LEU A 156 -6.18 -1.13 8.33
N ASN A 157 -6.67 -0.26 7.44
CA ASN A 157 -6.08 1.06 7.22
C ASN A 157 -6.14 1.97 8.44
N ASP A 158 -7.28 1.99 9.14
CA ASP A 158 -7.43 2.77 10.38
C ASP A 158 -6.43 2.31 11.46
N ALA A 159 -6.32 1.00 11.66
CA ALA A 159 -5.42 0.42 12.65
C ALA A 159 -3.94 0.68 12.33
N VAL A 160 -3.54 0.54 11.04
CA VAL A 160 -2.18 0.81 10.57
C VAL A 160 -1.82 2.28 10.77
N LYS A 161 -2.68 3.20 10.35
CA LYS A 161 -2.45 4.65 10.51
C LYS A 161 -2.35 5.06 11.98
N LYS A 162 -3.23 4.56 12.83
CA LYS A 162 -3.15 4.79 14.29
C LYS A 162 -1.86 4.27 14.89
N GLY A 163 -1.42 3.08 14.50
CA GLY A 163 -0.16 2.50 14.95
C GLY A 163 1.05 3.35 14.55
N GLY A 164 1.08 3.81 13.30
CA GLY A 164 2.13 4.68 12.78
C GLY A 164 2.22 6.02 13.52
N VAL A 165 1.12 6.74 13.62
CA VAL A 165 1.06 8.06 14.30
C VAL A 165 1.45 7.96 15.77
N MET A 166 1.12 6.87 16.45
CA MET A 166 1.54 6.65 17.84
C MET A 166 3.03 6.31 17.99
N ALA A 167 3.67 5.84 16.92
CA ALA A 167 5.06 5.39 16.94
C ALA A 167 6.07 6.50 16.69
N SER A 168 5.72 7.47 15.85
CA SER A 168 6.60 8.56 15.40
C SER A 168 5.79 9.80 15.02
N ASN A 169 6.37 10.96 15.23
CA ASN A 169 5.86 12.24 14.72
C ASN A 169 6.37 12.56 13.29
N HIS A 170 7.21 11.71 12.72
CA HIS A 170 7.71 11.79 11.35
C HIS A 170 7.11 10.68 10.47
N VAL A 171 5.83 10.39 10.63
CA VAL A 171 5.08 9.42 9.83
C VAL A 171 4.25 10.14 8.79
N GLY A 172 4.28 9.63 7.58
CA GLY A 172 3.51 10.16 6.45
C GLY A 172 3.49 9.17 5.30
N GLY A 173 3.68 9.67 4.11
CA GLY A 173 3.64 8.85 2.92
C GLY A 173 2.22 8.44 2.54
N LEU A 174 2.12 7.37 1.78
CA LEU A 174 0.86 6.73 1.43
C LEU A 174 0.46 5.64 2.43
N SER A 175 1.00 5.69 3.64
CA SER A 175 0.83 4.69 4.71
C SER A 175 -0.55 4.03 4.74
N GLY A 176 -0.56 2.71 4.67
CA GLY A 176 -1.77 1.90 4.64
C GLY A 176 -1.70 0.78 3.62
N ALA A 177 -2.83 0.11 3.40
CA ALA A 177 -2.92 -1.02 2.49
C ALA A 177 -3.12 -0.56 1.04
N PHE A 178 -2.34 -1.16 0.15
CA PHE A 178 -2.47 -1.05 -1.30
C PHE A 178 -3.27 -2.24 -1.84
N ILE A 179 -3.85 -2.06 -3.02
CA ILE A 179 -4.64 -3.09 -3.68
C ILE A 179 -4.15 -3.36 -5.12
N PRO A 180 -2.85 -3.58 -5.35
CA PRO A 180 -2.31 -3.88 -6.67
C PRO A 180 -2.61 -5.32 -7.03
N VAL A 181 -3.62 -5.55 -7.88
CA VAL A 181 -4.11 -6.90 -8.17
C VAL A 181 -3.02 -7.79 -8.75
N SER A 182 -2.22 -7.32 -9.70
CA SER A 182 -1.18 -8.13 -10.35
C SER A 182 0.09 -8.32 -9.51
N GLU A 183 0.23 -7.62 -8.40
CA GLU A 183 1.39 -7.71 -7.50
C GLU A 183 1.06 -8.37 -6.15
N ASP A 184 -0.13 -8.90 -5.99
CA ASP A 184 -0.60 -9.56 -4.77
C ASP A 184 -1.12 -10.97 -5.11
N ASP A 185 -0.40 -11.99 -4.67
CA ASP A 185 -0.73 -13.40 -4.93
C ASP A 185 -2.16 -13.75 -4.50
N GLY A 186 -2.61 -13.25 -3.35
CA GLY A 186 -3.98 -13.47 -2.88
C GLY A 186 -5.03 -12.72 -3.71
N MET A 187 -4.73 -11.51 -4.20
CA MET A 187 -5.64 -10.77 -5.08
C MET A 187 -5.72 -11.39 -6.47
N ILE A 188 -4.59 -11.87 -7.00
CA ILE A 188 -4.58 -12.65 -8.26
C ILE A 188 -5.51 -13.84 -8.11
N HIS A 189 -5.35 -14.63 -7.06
CA HIS A 189 -6.20 -15.80 -6.80
C HIS A 189 -7.68 -15.41 -6.67
N ALA A 190 -7.99 -14.36 -5.92
CA ALA A 190 -9.35 -13.86 -5.74
C ALA A 190 -10.01 -13.40 -7.07
N ALA A 191 -9.22 -12.79 -7.95
CA ALA A 191 -9.68 -12.39 -9.28
C ALA A 191 -9.91 -13.62 -10.18
N GLU A 192 -9.02 -14.61 -10.18
CA GLU A 192 -9.16 -15.87 -10.92
C GLU A 192 -10.40 -16.66 -10.48
N CYS A 193 -10.72 -16.68 -9.20
CA CYS A 193 -11.92 -17.28 -8.66
C CYS A 193 -13.20 -16.48 -8.93
N GLY A 194 -13.10 -15.27 -9.46
CA GLY A 194 -14.22 -14.37 -9.70
C GLY A 194 -14.80 -13.69 -8.45
N CYS A 195 -14.13 -13.79 -7.30
CA CYS A 195 -14.55 -13.13 -6.06
C CYS A 195 -14.19 -11.65 -6.05
N LEU A 196 -13.05 -11.30 -6.64
CA LEU A 196 -12.58 -9.91 -6.74
C LEU A 196 -12.92 -9.35 -8.13
N THR A 197 -13.97 -8.54 -8.20
CA THR A 197 -14.44 -7.90 -9.43
C THR A 197 -13.98 -6.44 -9.50
N ILE A 198 -14.09 -5.82 -10.69
CA ILE A 198 -13.78 -4.39 -10.86
C ILE A 198 -14.68 -3.52 -9.99
N GLU A 199 -15.97 -3.84 -9.88
CA GLU A 199 -16.91 -3.11 -9.02
C GLU A 199 -16.52 -3.23 -7.53
N LYS A 200 -16.00 -4.39 -7.12
CA LYS A 200 -15.48 -4.56 -5.76
C LYS A 200 -14.23 -3.72 -5.55
N LEU A 201 -13.32 -3.70 -6.51
CA LEU A 201 -12.12 -2.86 -6.47
C LEU A 201 -12.48 -1.38 -6.41
N GLU A 202 -13.44 -0.93 -7.21
CA GLU A 202 -13.96 0.45 -7.15
C GLU A 202 -14.45 0.79 -5.75
N ALA A 203 -15.24 -0.06 -5.12
CA ALA A 203 -15.69 0.14 -3.73
C ALA A 203 -14.52 0.16 -2.73
N MET A 204 -13.51 -0.66 -2.93
CA MET A 204 -12.30 -0.70 -2.09
C MET A 204 -11.46 0.57 -2.21
N THR A 205 -11.51 1.28 -3.34
CA THR A 205 -10.76 2.54 -3.51
C THR A 205 -11.19 3.62 -2.54
N ALA A 206 -12.40 3.58 -2.03
CA ALA A 206 -12.89 4.54 -1.04
C ALA A 206 -12.15 4.45 0.31
N VAL A 207 -11.52 3.33 0.59
CA VAL A 207 -10.89 3.02 1.89
C VAL A 207 -9.44 2.54 1.80
N CYS A 208 -8.91 2.34 0.59
CA CYS A 208 -7.51 2.00 0.39
C CYS A 208 -6.61 3.26 0.42
N SER A 209 -5.31 3.06 0.38
CA SER A 209 -4.35 4.18 0.48
C SER A 209 -3.97 4.79 -0.86
N VAL A 210 -4.22 4.13 -1.99
CA VAL A 210 -3.76 4.57 -3.32
C VAL A 210 -4.91 4.71 -4.32
N GLY A 211 -5.73 3.70 -4.50
CA GLY A 211 -6.74 3.62 -5.56
C GLY A 211 -6.66 2.29 -6.29
N ILE A 212 -7.26 2.20 -7.48
CA ILE A 212 -7.09 1.05 -8.36
C ILE A 212 -5.66 1.03 -8.85
N ASP A 213 -4.99 -0.09 -8.67
CA ASP A 213 -3.57 -0.25 -8.93
C ASP A 213 -3.32 -1.61 -9.62
N MET A 214 -2.47 -1.60 -10.65
CA MET A 214 -1.99 -2.79 -11.34
C MET A 214 -3.09 -3.79 -11.74
N VAL A 215 -4.21 -3.29 -12.25
CA VAL A 215 -5.30 -4.11 -12.79
C VAL A 215 -5.08 -4.30 -14.29
N ILE A 216 -5.02 -5.55 -14.73
CA ILE A 216 -4.96 -5.91 -16.15
C ILE A 216 -6.40 -5.97 -16.69
N ILE A 217 -6.67 -5.24 -17.75
CA ILE A 217 -7.95 -5.14 -18.44
C ILE A 217 -7.83 -5.52 -19.90
#